data_69e5878ef69ed853a0e6f7e730013c57
#
_entry.id   69e5878ef69ed853a0e6f7e730013c57
#
_cell.length_a   1.000
_cell.length_b   1.000
_cell.length_c   1.000
_cell.angle_alpha   90.00
_cell.angle_beta   90.00
_cell.angle_gamma   90.00
#
_symmetry.space_group_name_H-M   'P 1'
#
loop_
_entity.id
_entity.type
_entity.pdbx_description
1 polymer ?
#
loop_
_entity_poly.entity_id
_entity_poly.type
_entity_poly.pdbx_seq_one_letter_code
_entity_poly.pdbx_strand_id
1 'polypeptide(L)'
;MTEFPHQHTAHCESGVMSTLLKYHGHDLDEAMIFGIAHALTFVWLPVVKLGGMPLVSYRIAPRGIIKNTCKALGLKLSARKFSNAKKGQDALDAALSSGKLAGLQTSVFWLPYFPPQMRFHFNAHNLLVYGKDGG
;
A
#
# COMPACT_ATOMS: atom_id res chain seq x y z
N MET A 1 8.29 3.70 23.47
CA MET A 1 7.76 3.53 22.08
C MET A 1 8.21 2.16 21.62
N THR A 2 7.30 1.28 21.25
CA THR A 2 7.65 0.01 20.60
C THR A 2 8.36 0.34 19.29
N GLU A 3 9.56 -0.21 19.11
CA GLU A 3 10.33 -0.04 17.87
C GLU A 3 9.48 -0.50 16.68
N PHE A 4 9.35 0.34 15.65
CA PHE A 4 8.55 0.01 14.48
C PHE A 4 9.25 -1.11 13.69
N PRO A 5 8.58 -2.24 13.40
CA PRO A 5 9.19 -3.39 12.72
C PRO A 5 9.38 -3.11 11.22
N HIS A 6 10.29 -2.20 10.88
CA HIS A 6 10.60 -1.89 9.50
C HIS A 6 11.25 -3.09 8.79
N GLN A 7 10.76 -3.41 7.60
CA GLN A 7 11.34 -4.45 6.75
C GLN A 7 11.31 -4.05 5.28
N HIS A 8 12.32 -4.46 4.54
CA HIS A 8 12.30 -4.37 3.08
C HIS A 8 11.42 -5.47 2.51
N THR A 9 10.61 -5.12 1.52
CA THR A 9 9.68 -6.04 0.85
C THR A 9 9.79 -5.89 -0.66
N ALA A 10 9.46 -6.95 -1.38
CA ALA A 10 9.57 -6.98 -2.84
C ALA A 10 8.39 -6.28 -3.54
N HIS A 11 7.22 -6.27 -2.93
CA HIS A 11 6.01 -5.68 -3.52
C HIS A 11 5.30 -4.75 -2.53
N CYS A 12 5.03 -3.51 -2.96
CA CYS A 12 4.57 -2.44 -2.06
C CYS A 12 3.24 -2.74 -1.34
N GLU A 13 2.27 -3.38 -2.00
CA GLU A 13 0.94 -3.61 -1.41
C GLU A 13 0.96 -4.76 -0.39
N SER A 14 1.59 -5.89 -0.72
CA SER A 14 1.74 -7.01 0.20
C SER A 14 2.68 -6.70 1.35
N GLY A 15 3.75 -5.95 1.08
CA GLY A 15 4.70 -5.52 2.10
C GLY A 15 4.09 -4.57 3.12
N VAL A 16 3.35 -3.57 2.69
CA VAL A 16 2.60 -2.69 3.60
C VAL A 16 1.62 -3.48 4.45
N MET A 17 0.90 -4.43 3.85
CA MET A 17 -0.07 -5.24 4.59
C MET A 17 0.61 -6.17 5.60
N SER A 18 1.71 -6.83 5.22
CA SER A 18 2.51 -7.67 6.12
C SER A 18 3.04 -6.87 7.31
N THR A 19 3.65 -5.71 7.05
CA THR A 19 4.20 -4.84 8.11
C THR A 19 3.10 -4.34 9.06
N LEU A 20 1.95 -3.94 8.50
CA LEU A 20 0.81 -3.48 9.30
C LEU A 20 0.27 -4.61 10.20
N LEU A 21 0.13 -5.82 9.67
CA LEU A 21 -0.34 -6.98 10.42
C LEU A 21 0.65 -7.40 11.50
N LYS A 22 1.94 -7.42 11.22
CA LYS A 22 2.98 -7.68 12.22
C LYS A 22 2.95 -6.68 13.37
N TYR A 23 2.77 -5.40 13.07
CA TYR A 23 2.61 -4.36 14.10
C TYR A 23 1.43 -4.64 15.02
N HIS A 24 0.37 -5.25 14.52
CA HIS A 24 -0.81 -5.66 15.28
C HIS A 24 -0.73 -7.09 15.85
N GLY A 25 0.44 -7.72 15.82
CA GLY A 25 0.66 -9.03 16.44
C GLY A 25 0.34 -10.24 15.56
N HIS A 26 0.07 -10.02 14.27
CA HIS A 26 -0.13 -11.09 13.30
C HIS A 26 1.15 -11.32 12.49
N ASP A 27 1.90 -12.37 12.81
CA ASP A 27 3.16 -12.68 12.12
C ASP A 27 2.91 -13.36 10.77
N LEU A 28 2.50 -12.55 9.79
CA LEU A 28 2.29 -12.97 8.41
C LEU A 28 3.30 -12.26 7.51
N ASP A 29 4.15 -13.03 6.84
CA ASP A 29 5.12 -12.49 5.90
C ASP A 29 4.47 -12.04 4.58
N GLU A 30 5.26 -11.40 3.72
CA GLU A 30 4.79 -10.88 2.44
C GLU A 30 4.27 -11.99 1.52
N ALA A 31 4.94 -13.14 1.47
CA ALA A 31 4.55 -14.26 0.62
C ALA A 31 3.21 -14.85 1.08
N MET A 32 3.03 -14.99 2.41
CA MET A 32 1.77 -15.44 2.98
C MET A 32 0.63 -14.48 2.66
N ILE A 33 0.84 -13.17 2.80
CA ILE A 33 -0.15 -12.15 2.43
C ILE A 33 -0.52 -12.24 0.95
N PHE A 34 0.47 -12.41 0.07
CA PHE A 34 0.25 -12.55 -1.36
C PHE A 34 -0.58 -13.80 -1.69
N GLY A 35 -0.32 -14.92 -1.00
CA GLY A 35 -1.09 -16.16 -1.12
C GLY A 35 -2.52 -16.05 -0.60
N ILE A 36 -2.71 -15.55 0.64
CA ILE A 36 -4.03 -15.34 1.27
C ILE A 36 -4.92 -14.44 0.41
N ALA A 37 -4.32 -13.43 -0.21
CA ALA A 37 -5.03 -12.50 -1.09
C ALA A 37 -5.40 -13.10 -2.44
N HIS A 38 -4.99 -14.33 -2.77
CA HIS A 38 -5.10 -14.91 -4.11
C HIS A 38 -4.54 -13.96 -5.17
N ALA A 39 -3.37 -13.37 -4.87
CA ALA A 39 -2.87 -12.25 -5.65
C ALA A 39 -2.24 -12.65 -6.98
N LEU A 40 -1.76 -13.90 -7.10
CA LEU A 40 -1.18 -14.39 -8.34
C LEU A 40 -2.28 -14.62 -9.38
N THR A 41 -2.11 -13.99 -10.53
CA THR A 41 -3.01 -14.16 -11.68
C THR A 41 -2.24 -13.81 -12.96
N PHE A 42 -2.79 -14.19 -14.11
CA PHE A 42 -2.33 -13.71 -15.41
C PHE A 42 -3.46 -13.00 -16.11
N VAL A 43 -3.21 -11.76 -16.50
CA VAL A 43 -4.19 -10.93 -17.23
C VAL A 43 -3.50 -10.34 -18.44
N TRP A 44 -4.12 -10.51 -19.61
CA TRP A 44 -3.76 -9.83 -20.84
C TRP A 44 -4.96 -9.05 -21.36
N LEU A 45 -4.81 -7.72 -21.42
CA LEU A 45 -5.86 -6.79 -21.85
C LEU A 45 -5.40 -6.00 -23.08
N PRO A 46 -5.68 -6.47 -24.29
CA PRO A 46 -5.18 -5.82 -25.51
C PRO A 46 -5.78 -4.44 -25.75
N VAL A 47 -6.96 -4.19 -25.22
CA VAL A 47 -7.66 -2.89 -25.35
C VAL A 47 -7.11 -1.81 -24.41
N VAL A 48 -6.46 -2.21 -23.33
CA VAL A 48 -5.80 -1.29 -22.39
C VAL A 48 -4.35 -1.15 -22.78
N LYS A 49 -3.92 0.07 -23.10
CA LYS A 49 -2.54 0.34 -23.49
C LYS A 49 -1.77 1.02 -22.35
N LEU A 50 -0.57 0.51 -22.07
CA LEU A 50 0.39 1.11 -21.16
C LEU A 50 1.70 1.33 -21.93
N GLY A 51 2.09 2.59 -22.14
CA GLY A 51 3.24 2.90 -23.00
C GLY A 51 3.12 2.40 -24.44
N GLY A 52 1.89 2.33 -25.00
CA GLY A 52 1.62 1.83 -26.35
C GLY A 52 1.46 0.31 -26.46
N MET A 53 1.84 -0.45 -25.43
CA MET A 53 1.73 -1.92 -25.41
C MET A 53 0.46 -2.38 -24.69
N PRO A 54 -0.09 -3.56 -25.05
CA PRO A 54 -1.17 -4.19 -24.30
C PRO A 54 -0.81 -4.36 -22.82
N LEU A 55 -1.78 -4.15 -21.93
CA LEU A 55 -1.56 -4.39 -20.52
C LEU A 55 -1.42 -5.88 -20.23
N VAL A 56 -0.29 -6.24 -19.62
CA VAL A 56 -0.04 -7.58 -19.06
C VAL A 56 0.15 -7.43 -17.55
N SER A 57 -0.51 -8.26 -16.78
CA SER A 57 -0.33 -8.29 -15.33
C SER A 57 -0.26 -9.72 -14.82
N TYR A 58 0.65 -9.95 -13.87
CA TYR A 58 0.82 -11.23 -13.17
C TYR A 58 0.21 -11.20 -11.75
N ARG A 59 -0.52 -10.16 -11.44
CA ARG A 59 -1.21 -9.99 -10.16
C ARG A 59 -2.57 -9.36 -10.33
N ILE A 60 -3.41 -9.53 -9.30
CA ILE A 60 -4.70 -8.86 -9.22
C ILE A 60 -4.56 -7.33 -9.21
N ALA A 61 -5.66 -6.65 -9.55
CA ALA A 61 -5.71 -5.20 -9.62
C ALA A 61 -5.24 -4.51 -8.32
N PRO A 62 -4.71 -3.29 -8.38
CA PRO A 62 -4.32 -2.49 -7.21
C PRO A 62 -5.44 -2.44 -6.16
N ARG A 63 -5.07 -2.50 -4.89
CA ARG A 63 -5.92 -2.61 -3.70
C ARG A 63 -6.61 -3.99 -3.53
N GLY A 64 -6.42 -4.91 -4.46
CA GLY A 64 -6.96 -6.26 -4.39
C GLY A 64 -6.34 -7.07 -3.25
N ILE A 65 -5.03 -6.96 -3.07
CA ILE A 65 -4.31 -7.67 -2.00
C ILE A 65 -4.84 -7.24 -0.64
N ILE A 66 -4.89 -5.95 -0.36
CA ILE A 66 -5.39 -5.41 0.91
C ILE A 66 -6.83 -5.87 1.17
N LYS A 67 -7.72 -5.72 0.19
CA LYS A 67 -9.14 -6.10 0.33
C LYS A 67 -9.31 -7.59 0.59
N ASN A 68 -8.65 -8.42 -0.20
CA ASN A 68 -8.79 -9.88 -0.09
C ASN A 68 -8.19 -10.40 1.21
N THR A 69 -7.03 -9.88 1.63
CA THR A 69 -6.43 -10.22 2.93
C THR A 69 -7.36 -9.84 4.07
N CYS A 70 -7.89 -8.62 4.09
CA CYS A 70 -8.83 -8.21 5.13
C CYS A 70 -10.07 -9.11 5.16
N LYS A 71 -10.62 -9.44 3.99
CA LYS A 71 -11.77 -10.34 3.88
C LYS A 71 -11.45 -11.74 4.41
N ALA A 72 -10.33 -12.32 4.01
CA ALA A 72 -9.93 -13.67 4.42
C ALA A 72 -9.68 -13.79 5.93
N LEU A 73 -9.13 -12.73 6.52
CA LEU A 73 -8.81 -12.68 7.95
C LEU A 73 -9.94 -12.08 8.82
N GLY A 74 -11.09 -11.74 8.24
CA GLY A 74 -12.20 -11.13 8.98
C GLY A 74 -11.90 -9.71 9.52
N LEU A 75 -10.96 -8.99 8.91
CA LEU A 75 -10.53 -7.67 9.36
C LEU A 75 -11.38 -6.57 8.73
N LYS A 76 -11.67 -5.51 9.53
CA LYS A 76 -12.32 -4.31 9.01
C LYS A 76 -11.31 -3.42 8.28
N LEU A 77 -11.55 -3.17 7.01
CA LEU A 77 -10.79 -2.21 6.22
C LEU A 77 -11.51 -0.85 6.24
N SER A 78 -10.87 0.17 6.79
CA SER A 78 -11.32 1.56 6.68
C SER A 78 -10.47 2.28 5.64
N ALA A 79 -11.06 2.63 4.52
CA ALA A 79 -10.38 3.38 3.46
C ALA A 79 -11.13 4.67 3.15
N ARG A 80 -10.39 5.78 3.11
CA ARG A 80 -10.93 7.10 2.81
C ARG A 80 -10.19 7.72 1.62
N LYS A 81 -10.92 8.48 0.81
CA LYS A 81 -10.37 9.25 -0.29
C LYS A 81 -10.67 10.72 -0.05
N PHE A 82 -9.68 11.56 -0.26
CA PHE A 82 -9.80 13.00 -0.06
C PHE A 82 -9.58 13.72 -1.40
N SER A 83 -10.45 14.67 -1.70
CA SER A 83 -10.30 15.60 -2.85
C SER A 83 -9.49 16.84 -2.50
N ASN A 84 -9.26 17.08 -1.21
CA ASN A 84 -8.54 18.23 -0.68
C ASN A 84 -7.33 17.75 0.11
N ALA A 85 -6.14 18.22 -0.24
CA ALA A 85 -4.88 17.82 0.37
C ALA A 85 -4.84 18.09 1.88
N LYS A 86 -5.34 19.27 2.30
CA LYS A 86 -5.38 19.63 3.73
C LYS A 86 -6.24 18.66 4.54
N LYS A 87 -7.44 18.31 4.06
CA LYS A 87 -8.29 17.33 4.74
C LYS A 87 -7.63 15.95 4.83
N GLY A 88 -6.88 15.56 3.80
CA GLY A 88 -6.10 14.33 3.82
C GLY A 88 -5.00 14.36 4.88
N GLN A 89 -4.26 15.46 4.95
CA GLN A 89 -3.22 15.68 5.95
C GLN A 89 -3.78 15.70 7.38
N ASP A 90 -4.85 16.46 7.61
CA ASP A 90 -5.51 16.54 8.92
C ASP A 90 -5.98 15.15 9.39
N ALA A 91 -6.50 14.34 8.47
CA ALA A 91 -6.92 12.97 8.79
C ALA A 91 -5.75 12.02 9.07
N LEU A 92 -4.62 12.18 8.38
CA LEU A 92 -3.39 11.44 8.66
C LEU A 92 -2.83 11.83 10.02
N ASP A 93 -2.70 13.11 10.30
CA ASP A 93 -2.20 13.63 11.58
C ASP A 93 -3.07 13.15 12.75
N ALA A 94 -4.39 13.16 12.60
CA ALA A 94 -5.32 12.64 13.60
C ALA A 94 -5.15 11.12 13.82
N ALA A 95 -4.90 10.34 12.77
CA ALA A 95 -4.64 8.92 12.88
C ALA A 95 -3.33 8.65 13.64
N LEU A 96 -2.25 9.31 13.26
CA LEU A 96 -0.94 9.16 13.89
C LEU A 96 -0.95 9.60 15.37
N SER A 97 -1.62 10.74 15.66
CA SER A 97 -1.78 11.24 17.05
C SER A 97 -2.58 10.28 17.93
N SER A 98 -3.45 9.47 17.34
CA SER A 98 -4.18 8.41 18.06
C SER A 98 -3.42 7.07 18.13
N GLY A 99 -2.12 7.05 17.75
CA GLY A 99 -1.28 5.86 17.78
C GLY A 99 -1.59 4.84 16.68
N LYS A 100 -2.31 5.26 15.63
CA LYS A 100 -2.66 4.37 14.52
C LYS A 100 -1.67 4.52 13.39
N LEU A 101 -1.34 3.41 12.73
CA LEU A 101 -0.61 3.42 11.49
C LEU A 101 -1.56 3.74 10.31
N ALA A 102 -1.03 4.36 9.27
CA ALA A 102 -1.81 4.70 8.08
C ALA A 102 -1.14 4.17 6.81
N GLY A 103 -1.82 3.24 6.14
CA GLY A 103 -1.46 2.85 4.78
C GLY A 103 -1.92 3.92 3.79
N LEU A 104 -1.02 4.38 2.93
CA LEU A 104 -1.32 5.36 1.88
C LEU A 104 -1.12 4.74 0.51
N GLN A 105 -1.99 5.10 -0.43
CA GLN A 105 -1.78 4.87 -1.84
C GLN A 105 -1.47 6.21 -2.51
N THR A 106 -0.32 6.29 -3.14
CA THR A 106 0.23 7.54 -3.68
C THR A 106 0.86 7.36 -5.05
N SER A 107 1.27 8.47 -5.66
CA SER A 107 2.07 8.49 -6.87
C SER A 107 3.56 8.49 -6.53
N VAL A 108 4.34 7.62 -7.18
CA VAL A 108 5.80 7.59 -7.05
C VAL A 108 6.47 8.90 -7.48
N PHE A 109 5.78 9.69 -8.31
CA PHE A 109 6.29 11.00 -8.76
C PHE A 109 6.61 11.95 -7.60
N TRP A 110 5.82 11.92 -6.54
CA TRP A 110 5.93 12.84 -5.39
C TRP A 110 6.81 12.31 -4.26
N LEU A 111 7.40 11.12 -4.41
CA LEU A 111 8.18 10.49 -3.35
C LEU A 111 9.67 10.88 -3.49
N PRO A 112 10.22 11.69 -2.56
CA PRO A 112 11.55 12.25 -2.70
C PRO A 112 12.69 11.22 -2.64
N TYR A 113 12.43 10.05 -2.04
CA TYR A 113 13.40 8.96 -1.94
C TYR A 113 13.55 8.15 -3.25
N PHE A 114 12.66 8.34 -4.23
CA PHE A 114 12.87 7.79 -5.57
C PHE A 114 13.85 8.65 -6.36
N PRO A 115 14.82 8.05 -7.06
CA PRO A 115 15.69 8.78 -7.98
C PRO A 115 14.86 9.50 -9.05
N PRO A 116 15.24 10.71 -9.50
CA PRO A 116 14.45 11.49 -10.46
C PRO A 116 14.04 10.73 -11.72
N GLN A 117 14.94 9.90 -12.26
CA GLN A 117 14.67 9.08 -13.46
C GLN A 117 13.66 7.96 -13.23
N MET A 118 13.33 7.63 -12.00
CA MET A 118 12.34 6.62 -11.63
C MET A 118 11.00 7.24 -11.20
N ARG A 119 10.88 8.58 -11.21
CA ARG A 119 9.66 9.29 -10.83
C ARG A 119 8.74 9.43 -12.04
N PHE A 120 7.64 8.72 -12.00
CA PHE A 120 6.59 8.83 -13.01
C PHE A 120 5.22 8.84 -12.35
N HIS A 121 4.21 9.33 -13.04
CA HIS A 121 2.84 9.40 -12.50
C HIS A 121 2.19 8.02 -12.48
N PHE A 122 2.42 7.31 -11.37
CA PHE A 122 1.82 6.01 -11.10
C PHE A 122 1.15 6.03 -9.73
N ASN A 123 -0.17 6.12 -9.71
CA ASN A 123 -0.98 6.33 -8.52
C ASN A 123 -1.40 5.01 -7.83
N ALA A 124 -0.55 4.01 -7.84
CA ALA A 124 -0.81 2.71 -7.23
C ALA A 124 0.30 2.24 -6.30
N HIS A 125 1.25 3.11 -5.95
CA HIS A 125 2.29 2.79 -4.99
C HIS A 125 1.74 2.86 -3.56
N ASN A 126 2.04 1.85 -2.76
CA ASN A 126 1.61 1.77 -1.38
C ASN A 126 2.79 2.04 -0.44
N LEU A 127 2.55 2.79 0.62
CA LEU A 127 3.50 3.04 1.70
C LEU A 127 2.78 3.05 3.04
N LEU A 128 3.53 2.87 4.11
CA LEU A 128 3.04 2.91 5.48
C LEU A 128 3.64 4.10 6.20
N VAL A 129 2.78 4.93 6.79
CA VAL A 129 3.19 6.02 7.68
C VAL A 129 2.97 5.57 9.11
N TYR A 130 4.04 5.57 9.91
CA TYR A 130 4.04 5.08 11.29
C TYR A 130 4.36 6.17 12.31
N GLY A 131 4.77 7.33 11.86
CA GLY A 131 5.08 8.46 12.73
C GLY A 131 5.32 9.74 11.94
N LYS A 132 5.51 10.83 12.68
CA LYS A 132 5.87 12.13 12.15
C LYS A 132 6.98 12.68 13.05
N ASP A 133 8.12 12.97 12.44
CA ASP A 133 9.18 13.69 13.15
C ASP A 133 8.75 15.14 13.34
N GLY A 134 9.02 15.67 14.52
CA GLY A 134 8.50 16.96 14.95
C GLY A 134 8.78 18.09 13.95
N GLY A 135 7.76 18.56 13.28
CA GLY A 135 7.71 19.74 12.45
C GLY A 135 6.49 20.56 12.82
#